data_075610f1ea56f1d281e9029c644f34ae
#
_entry.id   075610f1ea56f1d281e9029c644f34ae
#
_cell.length_a   1.000
_cell.length_b   1.000
_cell.length_c   1.000
_cell.angle_alpha   90.00
_cell.angle_beta   90.00
_cell.angle_gamma   90.00
#
_symmetry.space_group_name_H-M   'P 1'
#
loop_
_entity.id
_entity.type
_entity.pdbx_description
1 polymer ?
#
loop_
_entity_poly.entity_id
_entity_poly.type
_entity_poly.pdbx_seq_one_letter_code
_entity_poly.pdbx_strand_id
1 'polypeptide(L)'
;MRGVPVRRRGHRPARLRAREALIALAHHLPRVRVPWVPIGRWPTPLGEAAVDGRPVWVKHEGDSHPVYGGNKVRTLEVWLGHAQAVGARRIWAIGAYGSNHAIATVLHAPLAGLEAAAMLFPQPASEWAVENCHALVASGCRLLRLRSVLGVPLAAWRVARRERDAVVMPPGGATPIGTLGAVAAAFELADQITARLAPPPQRIVLAVGSTCTTAGLLAGLHLARAIGVWRWSLPIVHGVRVTPWPVTSRLRTAELARRTLARIEQLGGPRAAAGLTELASRLVIDGRELGAGYGRCTPRCDAAMQAIRGPRLDGVYSGKAAAALLRLHRAGAGPLMFWASKSTAILPRASDEALRAAPPAITRWVRDADMAAPS
;
A
#
# COMPACT_ATOMS: atom_id res chain seq x y z
N MET A 1 20.28 58.52 14.37
CA MET A 1 20.37 57.32 13.55
C MET A 1 19.07 56.56 13.70
N ARG A 2 18.24 56.54 12.68
CA ARG A 2 16.87 55.92 12.69
C ARG A 2 16.97 54.49 12.18
N GLY A 3 16.58 53.53 13.02
CA GLY A 3 16.61 52.12 12.70
C GLY A 3 15.53 51.78 11.64
N VAL A 4 15.94 51.06 10.59
CA VAL A 4 15.09 50.53 9.51
C VAL A 4 14.38 49.25 10.00
N PRO A 5 13.05 49.10 9.87
CA PRO A 5 12.38 47.89 10.28
C PRO A 5 12.60 46.79 9.26
N VAL A 6 13.18 45.65 9.70
CA VAL A 6 13.30 44.42 8.92
C VAL A 6 11.90 43.84 8.71
N ARG A 7 11.40 43.90 7.47
CA ARG A 7 10.19 43.21 7.04
C ARG A 7 10.42 41.68 7.11
N ARG A 8 9.82 41.04 8.08
CA ARG A 8 9.66 39.56 8.11
C ARG A 8 8.83 39.15 6.87
N ARG A 9 9.47 38.52 5.90
CA ARG A 9 8.79 37.84 4.81
C ARG A 9 7.94 36.71 5.41
N GLY A 10 6.63 36.91 5.38
CA GLY A 10 5.66 35.89 5.79
C GLY A 10 5.84 34.64 4.93
N HIS A 11 6.10 33.52 5.59
CA HIS A 11 6.01 32.20 4.96
C HIS A 11 4.55 32.01 4.52
N ARG A 12 4.29 32.14 3.22
CA ARG A 12 3.05 31.65 2.63
C ARG A 12 3.07 30.12 2.75
N PRO A 13 2.08 29.50 3.41
CA PRO A 13 2.03 28.04 3.51
C PRO A 13 1.83 27.44 2.12
N ALA A 14 2.38 26.28 1.95
CA ALA A 14 2.54 25.42 0.79
C ALA A 14 1.27 25.09 -0.04
N ARG A 15 0.50 26.09 -0.50
CA ARG A 15 -0.63 25.88 -1.42
C ARG A 15 -0.23 25.62 -2.89
N LEU A 16 1.04 25.80 -3.25
CA LEU A 16 1.53 25.67 -4.63
C LEU A 16 2.12 24.30 -4.98
N ARG A 17 2.35 23.40 -4.00
CA ARG A 17 2.85 22.04 -4.25
C ARG A 17 1.76 20.96 -4.30
N ALA A 18 0.49 21.32 -4.13
CA ALA A 18 -0.64 20.39 -4.12
C ALA A 18 -1.01 19.80 -5.50
N ARG A 19 -0.28 20.16 -6.57
CA ARG A 19 -0.58 19.70 -7.93
C ARG A 19 0.17 18.43 -8.38
N GLU A 20 1.13 17.94 -7.60
CA GLU A 20 2.10 16.96 -8.12
C GLU A 20 1.76 15.48 -7.83
N ALA A 21 0.91 15.13 -6.93
CA ALA A 21 0.79 13.77 -6.43
C ALA A 21 -0.35 12.92 -6.98
N LEU A 22 -1.44 13.20 -7.48
CA LEU A 22 -2.31 12.39 -8.36
C LEU A 22 -2.14 12.79 -9.83
N ILE A 23 -0.93 13.19 -10.21
CA ILE A 23 -0.66 13.80 -11.52
C ILE A 23 -1.24 12.95 -12.65
N ALA A 24 -0.95 11.66 -12.66
CA ALA A 24 -1.42 10.78 -13.73
C ALA A 24 -2.96 10.66 -13.72
N LEU A 25 -3.61 10.53 -12.54
CA LEU A 25 -5.06 10.48 -12.49
C LEU A 25 -5.70 11.83 -12.87
N ALA A 26 -5.21 12.94 -12.33
CA ALA A 26 -5.71 14.27 -12.62
C ALA A 26 -5.46 14.69 -14.07
N HIS A 27 -4.33 14.24 -14.66
CA HIS A 27 -4.01 14.49 -16.06
C HIS A 27 -5.02 13.81 -16.99
N HIS A 28 -5.25 12.51 -16.78
CA HIS A 28 -6.13 11.73 -17.63
C HIS A 28 -7.62 11.89 -17.30
N LEU A 29 -7.95 12.24 -16.04
CA LEU A 29 -9.32 12.37 -15.54
C LEU A 29 -9.53 13.74 -14.86
N PRO A 30 -9.43 14.87 -15.57
CA PRO A 30 -9.41 16.21 -14.97
C PRO A 30 -10.73 16.61 -14.30
N ARG A 31 -11.83 15.91 -14.58
CA ARG A 31 -13.13 16.14 -13.93
C ARG A 31 -13.28 15.39 -12.61
N VAL A 32 -12.47 14.38 -12.35
CA VAL A 32 -12.52 13.60 -11.10
C VAL A 32 -11.94 14.42 -9.95
N ARG A 33 -12.79 14.75 -8.99
CA ARG A 33 -12.40 15.52 -7.81
C ARG A 33 -12.30 14.60 -6.61
N VAL A 34 -11.10 14.42 -6.11
CA VAL A 34 -10.81 13.59 -4.94
C VAL A 34 -10.04 14.42 -3.92
N PRO A 35 -10.51 14.52 -2.67
CA PRO A 35 -9.68 15.07 -1.60
C PRO A 35 -8.46 14.19 -1.39
N TRP A 36 -7.28 14.80 -1.27
CA TRP A 36 -6.03 14.07 -1.13
C TRP A 36 -4.93 14.95 -0.56
N VAL A 37 -3.92 14.31 0.04
CA VAL A 37 -2.73 14.95 0.62
C VAL A 37 -1.51 14.44 -0.12
N PRO A 38 -0.73 15.30 -0.78
CA PRO A 38 0.47 14.88 -1.48
C PRO A 38 1.57 14.51 -0.48
N ILE A 39 1.82 13.22 -0.32
CA ILE A 39 2.90 12.70 0.54
C ILE A 39 3.92 11.90 -0.25
N GLY A 40 3.52 11.25 -1.35
CA GLY A 40 4.41 10.43 -2.15
C GLY A 40 5.21 11.21 -3.20
N ARG A 41 6.28 10.57 -3.67
CA ARG A 41 7.07 11.02 -4.83
C ARG A 41 6.68 10.18 -6.04
N TRP A 42 6.12 10.83 -7.04
CA TRP A 42 5.60 10.20 -8.25
C TRP A 42 6.22 10.82 -9.51
N PRO A 43 6.41 10.04 -10.59
CA PRO A 43 6.19 8.59 -10.68
C PRO A 43 7.23 7.79 -9.89
N THR A 44 6.85 6.60 -9.38
CA THR A 44 7.85 5.69 -8.82
C THR A 44 8.73 5.11 -9.93
N PRO A 45 10.02 4.80 -9.65
CA PRO A 45 10.90 4.28 -10.67
C PRO A 45 10.38 2.97 -11.29
N LEU A 46 10.65 2.82 -12.59
CA LEU A 46 10.44 1.61 -13.35
C LEU A 46 11.81 1.17 -13.87
N GLY A 47 12.28 0.03 -13.42
CA GLY A 47 13.61 -0.48 -13.74
C GLY A 47 13.58 -1.94 -14.18
N GLU A 48 14.75 -2.44 -14.56
CA GLU A 48 14.98 -3.82 -14.95
C GLU A 48 15.81 -4.53 -13.88
N ALA A 49 15.48 -5.77 -13.58
CA ALA A 49 16.29 -6.68 -12.80
C ALA A 49 16.54 -7.96 -13.62
N ALA A 50 17.75 -8.46 -13.58
CA ALA A 50 18.10 -9.75 -14.21
C ALA A 50 17.75 -10.89 -13.26
N VAL A 51 17.02 -11.87 -13.75
CA VAL A 51 16.68 -13.10 -13.05
C VAL A 51 17.00 -14.27 -13.96
N ASP A 52 17.85 -15.18 -13.50
CA ASP A 52 18.32 -16.32 -14.32
C ASP A 52 18.80 -15.88 -15.72
N GLY A 53 19.51 -14.72 -15.81
CA GLY A 53 20.05 -14.16 -17.05
C GLY A 53 19.03 -13.53 -18.01
N ARG A 54 17.75 -13.42 -17.63
CA ARG A 54 16.68 -12.79 -18.43
C ARG A 54 16.06 -11.61 -17.71
N PRO A 55 15.56 -10.58 -18.43
CA PRO A 55 15.02 -9.39 -17.82
C PRO A 55 13.66 -9.64 -17.15
N VAL A 56 13.47 -9.01 -15.98
CA VAL A 56 12.22 -8.83 -15.30
C VAL A 56 12.06 -7.36 -14.96
N TRP A 57 10.93 -6.78 -15.28
CA TRP A 57 10.66 -5.38 -15.01
C TRP A 57 10.15 -5.18 -13.59
N VAL A 58 10.65 -4.15 -12.92
CA VAL A 58 10.33 -3.87 -11.51
C VAL A 58 9.77 -2.47 -11.37
N LYS A 59 8.56 -2.37 -10.81
CA LYS A 59 7.96 -1.12 -10.37
C LYS A 59 8.31 -0.90 -8.90
N HIS A 60 9.16 0.11 -8.61
CA HIS A 60 9.76 0.35 -7.29
C HIS A 60 8.86 1.22 -6.40
N GLU A 61 7.76 0.67 -5.89
CA GLU A 61 6.89 1.39 -4.95
C GLU A 61 7.59 1.72 -3.62
N GLY A 62 8.61 0.93 -3.23
CA GLY A 62 9.37 1.14 -2.02
C GLY A 62 10.00 2.53 -1.91
N ASP A 63 10.29 3.17 -3.04
CA ASP A 63 10.96 4.46 -3.13
C ASP A 63 9.98 5.65 -3.13
N SER A 64 8.69 5.39 -2.99
CA SER A 64 7.65 6.44 -3.04
C SER A 64 7.75 7.49 -1.93
N HIS A 65 8.45 7.20 -0.81
CA HIS A 65 8.69 8.19 0.24
C HIS A 65 9.91 7.81 1.12
N PRO A 66 10.78 8.78 1.50
CA PRO A 66 12.00 8.49 2.25
C PRO A 66 11.76 8.02 3.70
N VAL A 67 10.70 8.49 4.36
CA VAL A 67 10.38 8.08 5.74
C VAL A 67 9.75 6.69 5.76
N TYR A 68 8.81 6.41 4.86
CA TYR A 68 8.21 5.09 4.66
C TYR A 68 7.52 5.05 3.29
N GLY A 69 8.15 4.39 2.35
CA GLY A 69 7.59 4.18 1.01
C GLY A 69 6.65 2.96 0.94
N GLY A 70 6.41 2.53 -0.27
CA GLY A 70 5.57 1.37 -0.56
C GLY A 70 4.18 1.74 -1.09
N ASN A 71 3.47 0.74 -1.54
CA ASN A 71 2.15 0.89 -2.15
C ASN A 71 1.08 1.51 -1.23
N LYS A 72 1.35 1.57 0.09
CA LYS A 72 0.42 2.14 1.06
C LYS A 72 0.39 3.67 1.02
N VAL A 73 1.46 4.30 0.59
CA VAL A 73 1.52 5.76 0.41
C VAL A 73 0.42 6.21 -0.55
N ARG A 74 0.21 5.51 -1.66
CA ARG A 74 -0.85 5.81 -2.64
C ARG A 74 -2.25 5.78 -2.04
N THR A 75 -2.53 4.77 -1.23
CA THR A 75 -3.81 4.62 -0.52
C THR A 75 -3.98 5.73 0.53
N LEU A 76 -2.90 6.06 1.24
CA LEU A 76 -2.93 7.06 2.31
C LEU A 76 -3.14 8.47 1.81
N GLU A 77 -2.57 8.85 0.67
CA GLU A 77 -2.82 10.18 0.09
C GLU A 77 -4.32 10.50 0.00
N VAL A 78 -5.11 9.54 -0.45
CA VAL A 78 -6.57 9.70 -0.58
C VAL A 78 -7.29 9.61 0.75
N TRP A 79 -6.87 8.70 1.64
CA TRP A 79 -7.48 8.58 2.96
C TRP A 79 -7.21 9.79 3.86
N LEU A 80 -5.99 10.34 3.82
CA LEU A 80 -5.63 11.54 4.58
C LEU A 80 -6.41 12.76 4.04
N GLY A 81 -6.52 12.88 2.72
CA GLY A 81 -7.34 13.92 2.10
C GLY A 81 -8.83 13.79 2.47
N HIS A 82 -9.36 12.56 2.49
CA HIS A 82 -10.72 12.31 2.95
C HIS A 82 -10.90 12.70 4.42
N ALA A 83 -9.97 12.31 5.29
CA ALA A 83 -10.03 12.65 6.72
C ALA A 83 -10.02 14.16 6.94
N GLN A 84 -9.18 14.92 6.24
CA GLN A 84 -9.19 16.38 6.28
C GLN A 84 -10.52 16.97 5.76
N ALA A 85 -11.06 16.43 4.66
CA ALA A 85 -12.29 16.92 4.06
C ALA A 85 -13.53 16.75 4.96
N VAL A 86 -13.53 15.73 5.83
CA VAL A 86 -14.60 15.53 6.83
C VAL A 86 -14.28 16.17 8.18
N GLY A 87 -13.21 16.94 8.30
CA GLY A 87 -12.82 17.64 9.52
C GLY A 87 -12.32 16.74 10.65
N ALA A 88 -11.82 15.56 10.32
CA ALA A 88 -11.29 14.64 11.33
C ALA A 88 -9.98 15.18 11.95
N ARG A 89 -9.82 14.96 13.25
CA ARG A 89 -8.56 15.23 13.97
C ARG A 89 -7.65 13.99 14.01
N ARG A 90 -8.24 12.80 13.99
CA ARG A 90 -7.52 11.53 14.13
C ARG A 90 -7.87 10.54 13.05
N ILE A 91 -6.87 9.76 12.65
CA ILE A 91 -7.05 8.63 11.73
C ILE A 91 -6.56 7.33 12.38
N TRP A 92 -7.41 6.31 12.37
CA TRP A 92 -7.12 4.99 12.89
C TRP A 92 -6.80 4.02 11.77
N ALA A 93 -5.65 3.36 11.85
CA ALA A 93 -5.32 2.20 11.02
C ALA A 93 -5.69 0.90 11.72
N ILE A 94 -6.03 -0.13 10.96
CA ILE A 94 -6.27 -1.48 11.46
C ILE A 94 -5.29 -2.43 10.80
N GLY A 95 -4.58 -3.24 11.61
CA GLY A 95 -3.61 -4.20 11.10
C GLY A 95 -3.12 -5.19 12.13
N ALA A 96 -2.28 -6.12 11.70
CA ALA A 96 -1.51 -6.96 12.60
C ALA A 96 -0.32 -6.19 13.20
N TYR A 97 0.36 -6.72 14.20
CA TYR A 97 1.49 -6.05 14.89
C TYR A 97 2.58 -5.54 13.94
N GLY A 98 2.89 -6.29 12.88
CA GLY A 98 3.86 -5.88 11.85
C GLY A 98 3.25 -5.29 10.58
N SER A 99 2.06 -4.69 10.65
CA SER A 99 1.32 -4.21 9.49
C SER A 99 2.00 -3.04 8.76
N ASN A 100 2.35 -3.24 7.48
CA ASN A 100 2.83 -2.18 6.60
C ASN A 100 1.81 -1.03 6.42
N HIS A 101 0.51 -1.31 6.59
CA HIS A 101 -0.52 -0.28 6.52
C HIS A 101 -0.56 0.57 7.80
N ALA A 102 -0.46 -0.08 8.96
CA ALA A 102 -0.47 0.64 10.24
C ALA A 102 0.74 1.55 10.37
N ILE A 103 1.96 1.04 10.10
CA ILE A 103 3.17 1.87 10.20
C ILE A 103 3.18 3.01 9.18
N ALA A 104 2.78 2.77 7.93
CA ALA A 104 2.64 3.84 6.94
C ALA A 104 1.68 4.93 7.42
N THR A 105 0.51 4.55 7.98
CA THR A 105 -0.47 5.52 8.49
C THR A 105 0.12 6.36 9.62
N VAL A 106 0.77 5.70 10.57
CA VAL A 106 1.30 6.36 11.76
C VAL A 106 2.40 7.35 11.42
N LEU A 107 3.25 7.03 10.45
CA LEU A 107 4.33 7.91 10.02
C LEU A 107 3.86 9.04 9.11
N HIS A 108 2.78 8.85 8.34
CA HIS A 108 2.32 9.86 7.37
C HIS A 108 1.18 10.74 7.85
N ALA A 109 0.33 10.30 8.78
CA ALA A 109 -0.79 11.10 9.27
C ALA A 109 -0.36 12.45 9.87
N PRO A 110 0.74 12.55 10.65
CA PRO A 110 1.22 13.83 11.15
C PRO A 110 1.61 14.82 10.05
N LEU A 111 2.09 14.34 8.89
CA LEU A 111 2.39 15.21 7.72
C LEU A 111 1.14 15.88 7.15
N ALA A 112 -0.02 15.29 7.39
CA ALA A 112 -1.33 15.83 7.03
C ALA A 112 -2.00 16.61 8.19
N GLY A 113 -1.30 16.84 9.30
CA GLY A 113 -1.86 17.50 10.49
C GLY A 113 -2.88 16.65 11.26
N LEU A 114 -2.85 15.33 11.10
CA LEU A 114 -3.75 14.39 11.75
C LEU A 114 -3.03 13.60 12.85
N GLU A 115 -3.71 13.40 13.97
CA GLU A 115 -3.26 12.45 14.97
C GLU A 115 -3.38 11.02 14.43
N ALA A 116 -2.32 10.23 14.62
CA ALA A 116 -2.32 8.83 14.20
C ALA A 116 -2.68 7.89 15.35
N ALA A 117 -3.41 6.82 15.03
CA ALA A 117 -3.69 5.73 15.95
C ALA A 117 -3.75 4.39 15.22
N ALA A 118 -3.51 3.28 15.93
CA ALA A 118 -3.57 1.95 15.34
C ALA A 118 -4.28 0.93 16.24
N MET A 119 -5.19 0.16 15.64
CA MET A 119 -5.79 -1.04 16.23
C MET A 119 -5.00 -2.25 15.75
N LEU A 120 -4.35 -2.95 16.66
CA LEU A 120 -3.40 -3.99 16.33
C LEU A 120 -3.83 -5.35 16.92
N PHE A 121 -3.79 -6.39 16.08
CA PHE A 121 -4.01 -7.77 16.49
C PHE A 121 -2.74 -8.62 16.31
N PRO A 122 -2.60 -9.74 17.06
CA PRO A 122 -1.40 -10.58 17.00
C PRO A 122 -1.15 -11.22 15.64
N GLN A 123 0.12 -11.44 15.33
CA GLN A 123 0.60 -12.25 14.21
C GLN A 123 1.85 -13.04 14.62
N PRO A 124 2.26 -14.06 13.84
CA PRO A 124 3.56 -14.69 14.00
C PRO A 124 4.70 -13.67 13.90
N ALA A 125 5.71 -13.81 14.73
CA ALA A 125 6.90 -12.97 14.68
C ALA A 125 7.72 -13.29 13.42
N SER A 126 8.31 -12.27 12.85
CA SER A 126 9.34 -12.30 11.82
C SER A 126 10.13 -11.01 11.91
N GLU A 127 11.37 -10.97 11.44
CA GLU A 127 12.22 -9.78 11.49
C GLU A 127 11.51 -8.53 10.93
N TRP A 128 10.82 -8.65 9.80
CA TRP A 128 10.06 -7.55 9.18
C TRP A 128 8.85 -7.09 10.00
N ALA A 129 8.19 -8.03 10.67
CA ALA A 129 7.06 -7.70 11.54
C ALA A 129 7.52 -7.01 12.82
N VAL A 130 8.65 -7.46 13.38
CA VAL A 130 9.29 -6.87 14.56
C VAL A 130 9.82 -5.48 14.25
N GLU A 131 10.50 -5.28 13.11
CA GLU A 131 10.94 -3.98 12.62
C GLU A 131 9.78 -2.97 12.58
N ASN A 132 8.67 -3.34 11.94
CA ASN A 132 7.49 -2.48 11.84
C ASN A 132 6.85 -2.22 13.21
N CYS A 133 6.80 -3.21 14.09
CA CYS A 133 6.21 -3.06 15.42
C CYS A 133 7.05 -2.15 16.32
N HIS A 134 8.37 -2.25 16.28
CA HIS A 134 9.27 -1.31 16.95
C HIS A 134 9.00 0.12 16.50
N ALA A 135 8.91 0.36 15.20
CA ALA A 135 8.65 1.70 14.68
C ALA A 135 7.25 2.23 15.05
N LEU A 136 6.23 1.36 15.11
CA LEU A 136 4.90 1.71 15.63
C LEU A 136 4.97 2.16 17.08
N VAL A 137 5.69 1.43 17.93
CA VAL A 137 5.87 1.78 19.34
C VAL A 137 6.71 3.05 19.49
N ALA A 138 7.81 3.17 18.74
CA ALA A 138 8.69 4.34 18.76
C ALA A 138 7.98 5.64 18.34
N SER A 139 6.93 5.56 17.52
CA SER A 139 6.17 6.74 17.09
C SER A 139 5.37 7.42 18.20
N GLY A 140 5.17 6.76 19.35
CA GLY A 140 4.33 7.27 20.43
C GLY A 140 2.85 7.39 20.11
N CYS A 141 2.40 6.86 18.98
CA CYS A 141 0.99 6.92 18.58
C CYS A 141 0.10 6.11 19.53
N ARG A 142 -1.19 6.43 19.55
CA ARG A 142 -2.17 5.68 20.34
C ARG A 142 -2.34 4.27 19.76
N LEU A 143 -2.03 3.24 20.57
CA LEU A 143 -2.16 1.83 20.23
C LEU A 143 -3.31 1.18 20.97
N LEU A 144 -4.23 0.57 20.24
CA LEU A 144 -5.31 -0.28 20.79
C LEU A 144 -5.02 -1.75 20.44
N ARG A 145 -4.69 -2.53 21.45
CA ARG A 145 -4.45 -3.97 21.30
C ARG A 145 -5.76 -4.73 21.22
N LEU A 146 -5.93 -5.56 20.20
CA LEU A 146 -7.02 -6.52 20.05
C LEU A 146 -6.54 -7.94 20.36
N ARG A 147 -7.41 -8.79 20.91
CA ARG A 147 -7.06 -10.21 21.18
C ARG A 147 -6.87 -11.00 19.88
N SER A 148 -7.65 -10.69 18.87
CA SER A 148 -7.61 -11.34 17.55
C SER A 148 -8.21 -10.43 16.47
N VAL A 149 -8.10 -10.83 15.21
CA VAL A 149 -8.74 -10.14 14.08
C VAL A 149 -10.27 -10.12 14.20
N LEU A 150 -10.88 -11.08 14.91
CA LEU A 150 -12.33 -11.15 15.13
C LEU A 150 -12.85 -9.99 15.99
N GLY A 151 -12.00 -9.38 16.81
CA GLY A 151 -12.34 -8.20 17.61
C GLY A 151 -12.41 -6.90 16.81
N VAL A 152 -11.94 -6.88 15.56
CA VAL A 152 -11.86 -5.67 14.72
C VAL A 152 -13.22 -4.99 14.52
N PRO A 153 -14.31 -5.66 14.11
CA PRO A 153 -15.58 -4.99 13.85
C PRO A 153 -16.12 -4.24 15.08
N LEU A 154 -16.07 -4.90 16.25
CA LEU A 154 -16.55 -4.30 17.49
C LEU A 154 -15.68 -3.12 17.95
N ALA A 155 -14.35 -3.25 17.83
CA ALA A 155 -13.43 -2.18 18.20
C ALA A 155 -13.58 -0.96 17.27
N ALA A 156 -13.65 -1.19 15.98
CA ALA A 156 -13.87 -0.12 14.99
C ALA A 156 -15.20 0.60 15.22
N TRP A 157 -16.27 -0.14 15.48
CA TRP A 157 -17.59 0.43 15.81
C TRP A 157 -17.55 1.26 17.10
N ARG A 158 -16.90 0.76 18.18
CA ARG A 158 -16.76 1.49 19.43
C ARG A 158 -15.99 2.80 19.27
N VAL A 159 -14.88 2.77 18.53
CA VAL A 159 -14.08 3.97 18.24
C VAL A 159 -14.90 4.95 17.43
N ALA A 160 -15.53 4.54 16.34
CA ALA A 160 -16.34 5.40 15.48
C ALA A 160 -17.52 6.07 16.24
N ARG A 161 -18.07 5.40 17.29
CA ARG A 161 -19.12 5.98 18.14
C ARG A 161 -18.61 6.94 19.21
N ARG A 162 -17.43 6.69 19.75
CA ARG A 162 -16.85 7.46 20.86
C ARG A 162 -16.02 8.66 20.41
N GLU A 163 -15.36 8.54 19.26
CA GLU A 163 -14.47 9.55 18.69
C GLU A 163 -15.10 10.06 17.39
N ARG A 164 -16.00 11.06 17.50
CA ARG A 164 -16.75 11.60 16.35
C ARG A 164 -15.87 12.38 15.38
N ASP A 165 -14.71 12.83 15.85
CA ASP A 165 -13.66 13.52 15.11
C ASP A 165 -12.56 12.57 14.61
N ALA A 166 -12.83 11.27 14.56
CA ALA A 166 -11.89 10.27 14.06
C ALA A 166 -12.42 9.53 12.83
N VAL A 167 -11.52 9.26 11.90
CA VAL A 167 -11.75 8.36 10.76
C VAL A 167 -11.11 7.00 11.05
N VAL A 168 -11.87 5.94 10.88
CA VAL A 168 -11.38 4.55 11.04
C VAL A 168 -11.24 3.91 9.66
N MET A 169 -10.01 3.65 9.24
CA MET A 169 -9.74 2.94 7.99
C MET A 169 -9.93 1.43 8.16
N PRO A 170 -10.60 0.75 7.23
CA PRO A 170 -10.63 -0.71 7.24
C PRO A 170 -9.22 -1.28 6.97
N PRO A 171 -8.98 -2.58 7.25
CA PRO A 171 -7.69 -3.21 7.01
C PRO A 171 -7.14 -2.92 5.62
N GLY A 172 -5.92 -2.33 5.57
CA GLY A 172 -5.24 -1.92 4.36
C GLY A 172 -5.89 -0.79 3.56
N GLY A 173 -6.88 -0.08 4.13
CA GLY A 173 -7.59 1.00 3.48
C GLY A 173 -8.48 0.55 2.29
N ALA A 174 -8.90 -0.71 2.27
CA ALA A 174 -9.55 -1.36 1.13
C ALA A 174 -11.01 -0.93 0.94
N THR A 175 -11.21 0.21 0.32
CA THR A 175 -12.51 0.78 -0.08
C THR A 175 -12.40 1.36 -1.51
N PRO A 176 -13.52 1.67 -2.17
CA PRO A 176 -13.49 2.35 -3.46
C PRO A 176 -12.71 3.68 -3.47
N ILE A 177 -12.69 4.41 -2.35
CA ILE A 177 -11.86 5.62 -2.20
C ILE A 177 -10.39 5.25 -2.05
N GLY A 178 -10.05 4.32 -1.15
CA GLY A 178 -8.66 3.92 -0.90
C GLY A 178 -7.96 3.29 -2.10
N THR A 179 -8.72 2.71 -3.05
CA THR A 179 -8.17 2.14 -4.29
C THR A 179 -7.75 3.20 -5.31
N LEU A 180 -8.22 4.45 -5.22
CA LEU A 180 -7.97 5.50 -6.23
C LEU A 180 -6.47 5.81 -6.39
N GLY A 181 -5.68 5.70 -5.33
CA GLY A 181 -4.23 5.83 -5.44
C GLY A 181 -3.59 4.73 -6.31
N ALA A 182 -4.12 3.51 -6.28
CA ALA A 182 -3.67 2.44 -7.16
C ALA A 182 -4.26 2.53 -8.58
N VAL A 183 -5.42 3.16 -8.75
CA VAL A 183 -5.93 3.57 -10.08
C VAL A 183 -4.95 4.57 -10.70
N ALA A 184 -4.51 5.59 -9.95
CA ALA A 184 -3.48 6.54 -10.40
C ALA A 184 -2.19 5.84 -10.81
N ALA A 185 -1.78 4.80 -10.07
CA ALA A 185 -0.60 3.99 -10.41
C ALA A 185 -0.74 3.23 -11.73
N ALA A 186 -1.95 2.80 -12.10
CA ALA A 186 -2.19 2.17 -13.39
C ALA A 186 -2.05 3.17 -14.56
N PHE A 187 -2.51 4.40 -14.39
CA PHE A 187 -2.29 5.48 -15.37
C PHE A 187 -0.81 5.87 -15.46
N GLU A 188 -0.13 6.02 -14.32
CA GLU A 188 1.32 6.25 -14.26
C GLU A 188 2.10 5.17 -15.01
N LEU A 189 1.73 3.90 -14.82
CA LEU A 189 2.32 2.80 -15.57
C LEU A 189 2.05 2.92 -17.08
N ALA A 190 0.84 3.29 -17.48
CA ALA A 190 0.51 3.48 -18.88
C ALA A 190 1.38 4.60 -19.53
N ASP A 191 1.60 5.69 -18.80
CA ASP A 191 2.49 6.78 -19.25
C ASP A 191 3.95 6.31 -19.38
N GLN A 192 4.45 5.56 -18.40
CA GLN A 192 5.79 4.99 -18.41
C GLN A 192 6.00 4.00 -19.57
N ILE A 193 5.02 3.14 -19.86
CA ILE A 193 5.08 2.23 -21.01
C ILE A 193 5.00 3.00 -22.33
N THR A 194 4.18 4.03 -22.41
CA THR A 194 4.09 4.92 -23.58
C THR A 194 5.42 5.64 -23.81
N ALA A 195 6.10 6.05 -22.76
CA ALA A 195 7.45 6.62 -22.79
C ALA A 195 8.56 5.57 -23.07
N ARG A 196 8.22 4.31 -23.31
CA ARG A 196 9.13 3.19 -23.61
C ARG A 196 10.14 2.88 -22.49
N LEU A 197 9.78 3.17 -21.23
CA LEU A 197 10.64 2.82 -20.08
C LEU A 197 10.62 1.31 -19.80
N ALA A 198 9.60 0.59 -20.27
CA ALA A 198 9.51 -0.87 -20.23
C ALA A 198 8.56 -1.35 -21.35
N PRO A 199 8.63 -2.62 -21.77
CA PRO A 199 7.62 -3.20 -22.65
C PRO A 199 6.28 -3.36 -21.92
N PRO A 200 5.15 -3.38 -22.63
CA PRO A 200 3.85 -3.67 -22.04
C PRO A 200 3.86 -5.08 -21.42
N PRO A 201 3.58 -5.19 -20.11
CA PRO A 201 3.65 -6.47 -19.42
C PRO A 201 2.49 -7.38 -19.82
N GLN A 202 2.73 -8.68 -19.94
CA GLN A 202 1.66 -9.67 -20.00
C GLN A 202 1.07 -9.95 -18.61
N ARG A 203 1.90 -9.81 -17.56
CA ARG A 203 1.47 -10.01 -16.17
C ARG A 203 2.12 -8.98 -15.26
N ILE A 204 1.31 -8.48 -14.32
CA ILE A 204 1.79 -7.67 -13.19
C ILE A 204 1.68 -8.56 -11.96
N VAL A 205 2.82 -8.90 -11.34
CA VAL A 205 2.90 -9.78 -10.17
C VAL A 205 3.08 -8.95 -8.90
N LEU A 206 2.18 -9.12 -7.94
CA LEU A 206 2.21 -8.38 -6.68
C LEU A 206 1.65 -9.20 -5.52
N ALA A 207 2.07 -8.88 -4.29
CA ALA A 207 1.47 -9.46 -3.09
C ALA A 207 0.06 -8.90 -2.84
N VAL A 208 -0.89 -9.77 -2.48
CA VAL A 208 -2.25 -9.36 -2.14
C VAL A 208 -2.67 -9.83 -0.75
N GLY A 209 -2.92 -8.86 0.14
CA GLY A 209 -3.51 -9.06 1.47
C GLY A 209 -4.92 -8.47 1.53
N SER A 210 -5.03 -7.16 1.69
CA SER A 210 -6.32 -6.44 1.81
C SER A 210 -7.08 -6.22 0.51
N THR A 211 -6.54 -6.62 -0.63
CA THR A 211 -7.05 -6.44 -2.00
C THR A 211 -6.98 -5.01 -2.56
N CYS A 212 -6.71 -3.99 -1.76
CA CYS A 212 -6.80 -2.58 -2.15
C CYS A 212 -5.98 -2.24 -3.41
N THR A 213 -4.66 -2.49 -3.40
CA THR A 213 -3.78 -2.20 -4.55
C THR A 213 -4.14 -3.03 -5.78
N THR A 214 -4.42 -4.32 -5.59
CA THR A 214 -4.78 -5.23 -6.68
C THR A 214 -6.08 -4.82 -7.37
N ALA A 215 -7.10 -4.46 -6.59
CA ALA A 215 -8.37 -3.99 -7.12
C ALA A 215 -8.23 -2.63 -7.82
N GLY A 216 -7.44 -1.72 -7.27
CA GLY A 216 -7.18 -0.42 -7.87
C GLY A 216 -6.41 -0.52 -9.19
N LEU A 217 -5.37 -1.37 -9.28
CA LEU A 217 -4.68 -1.65 -10.54
C LEU A 217 -5.61 -2.28 -11.58
N LEU A 218 -6.43 -3.25 -11.18
CA LEU A 218 -7.40 -3.90 -12.07
C LEU A 218 -8.40 -2.88 -12.63
N ALA A 219 -8.99 -2.04 -11.77
CA ALA A 219 -9.92 -0.99 -12.18
C ALA A 219 -9.24 0.08 -13.05
N GLY A 220 -8.04 0.50 -12.65
CA GLY A 220 -7.28 1.54 -13.36
C GLY A 220 -6.83 1.11 -14.76
N LEU A 221 -6.35 -0.12 -14.92
CA LEU A 221 -5.99 -0.68 -16.23
C LEU A 221 -7.22 -0.81 -17.14
N HIS A 222 -8.35 -1.30 -16.59
CA HIS A 222 -9.60 -1.38 -17.35
C HIS A 222 -10.06 0.02 -17.80
N LEU A 223 -10.07 0.98 -16.89
CA LEU A 223 -10.44 2.37 -17.17
C LEU A 223 -9.49 3.01 -18.21
N ALA A 224 -8.17 2.88 -18.02
CA ALA A 224 -7.19 3.38 -18.96
C ALA A 224 -7.36 2.79 -20.37
N ARG A 225 -7.73 1.51 -20.46
CA ARG A 225 -8.08 0.86 -21.75
C ARG A 225 -9.35 1.46 -22.34
N ALA A 226 -10.41 1.63 -21.54
CA ALA A 226 -11.69 2.14 -21.99
C ALA A 226 -11.59 3.57 -22.55
N ILE A 227 -10.69 4.41 -22.02
CA ILE A 227 -10.49 5.79 -22.50
C ILE A 227 -9.30 5.94 -23.46
N GLY A 228 -8.71 4.83 -23.94
CA GLY A 228 -7.65 4.84 -24.96
C GLY A 228 -6.24 5.20 -24.47
N VAL A 229 -6.02 5.34 -23.14
CA VAL A 229 -4.70 5.60 -22.54
C VAL A 229 -3.84 4.33 -22.57
N TRP A 230 -4.40 3.18 -22.22
CA TRP A 230 -3.74 1.90 -22.37
C TRP A 230 -4.03 1.31 -23.74
N ARG A 231 -3.03 1.26 -24.63
CA ARG A 231 -3.21 0.89 -26.05
C ARG A 231 -2.91 -0.58 -26.35
N TRP A 232 -2.29 -1.31 -25.41
CA TRP A 232 -1.89 -2.71 -25.56
C TRP A 232 -2.94 -3.67 -25.00
N SER A 233 -2.72 -4.96 -25.16
CA SER A 233 -3.52 -5.98 -24.46
C SER A 233 -3.45 -5.74 -22.94
N LEU A 234 -4.59 -5.89 -22.25
CA LEU A 234 -4.63 -5.76 -20.82
C LEU A 234 -3.80 -6.88 -20.16
N PRO A 235 -2.88 -6.55 -19.25
CA PRO A 235 -2.14 -7.56 -18.51
C PRO A 235 -3.05 -8.35 -17.56
N ILE A 236 -2.61 -9.54 -17.19
CA ILE A 236 -3.17 -10.25 -16.05
C ILE A 236 -2.63 -9.62 -14.76
N VAL A 237 -3.48 -9.16 -13.89
CA VAL A 237 -3.11 -8.77 -12.52
C VAL A 237 -2.98 -10.05 -11.70
N HIS A 238 -1.74 -10.47 -11.42
CA HIS A 238 -1.42 -11.70 -10.72
C HIS A 238 -1.15 -11.42 -9.26
N GLY A 239 -2.20 -11.47 -8.44
CA GLY A 239 -2.15 -11.27 -7.00
C GLY A 239 -1.70 -12.54 -6.28
N VAL A 240 -0.54 -12.48 -5.61
CA VAL A 240 -0.02 -13.56 -4.78
C VAL A 240 -0.59 -13.43 -3.37
N ARG A 241 -1.43 -14.37 -2.99
CA ARG A 241 -2.18 -14.33 -1.74
C ARG A 241 -1.29 -14.54 -0.53
N VAL A 242 -1.31 -13.58 0.40
CA VAL A 242 -0.56 -13.65 1.66
C VAL A 242 -1.45 -13.77 2.89
N THR A 243 -2.77 -13.59 2.74
CA THR A 243 -3.76 -13.76 3.81
C THR A 243 -4.69 -14.93 3.50
N PRO A 244 -5.28 -15.60 4.50
CA PRO A 244 -6.17 -16.73 4.26
C PRO A 244 -7.46 -16.31 3.55
N TRP A 245 -8.13 -17.29 2.93
CA TRP A 245 -9.51 -17.14 2.51
C TRP A 245 -10.43 -16.99 3.73
N PRO A 246 -11.46 -16.15 3.68
CA PRO A 246 -11.99 -15.35 2.56
C PRO A 246 -11.44 -13.92 2.47
N VAL A 247 -10.45 -13.53 3.29
CA VAL A 247 -9.91 -12.16 3.32
C VAL A 247 -9.44 -11.73 1.95
N THR A 248 -8.67 -12.60 1.28
CA THR A 248 -8.25 -12.40 -0.10
C THR A 248 -8.90 -13.45 -1.00
N SER A 249 -9.81 -13.02 -1.87
CA SER A 249 -10.43 -13.85 -2.88
C SER A 249 -10.57 -13.11 -4.21
N ARG A 250 -10.67 -13.87 -5.29
CA ARG A 250 -10.85 -13.31 -6.64
C ARG A 250 -12.13 -12.49 -6.73
N LEU A 251 -13.24 -13.01 -6.18
CA LEU A 251 -14.53 -12.34 -6.21
C LEU A 251 -14.50 -11.01 -5.44
N ARG A 252 -13.99 -10.98 -4.21
CA ARG A 252 -13.88 -9.73 -3.42
C ARG A 252 -13.01 -8.69 -4.11
N THR A 253 -11.90 -9.12 -4.74
CA THR A 253 -11.00 -8.20 -5.44
C THR A 253 -11.66 -7.61 -6.68
N ALA A 254 -12.33 -8.43 -7.49
CA ALA A 254 -13.06 -7.98 -8.68
C ALA A 254 -14.25 -7.08 -8.31
N GLU A 255 -14.98 -7.41 -7.24
CA GLU A 255 -16.10 -6.59 -6.76
C GLU A 255 -15.61 -5.23 -6.25
N LEU A 256 -14.49 -5.18 -5.52
CA LEU A 256 -13.90 -3.90 -5.11
C LEU A 256 -13.47 -3.07 -6.33
N ALA A 257 -12.90 -3.70 -7.36
CA ALA A 257 -12.56 -3.02 -8.61
C ALA A 257 -13.80 -2.47 -9.33
N ARG A 258 -14.86 -3.25 -9.41
CA ARG A 258 -16.16 -2.81 -10.00
C ARG A 258 -16.74 -1.60 -9.25
N ARG A 259 -16.75 -1.66 -7.90
CA ARG A 259 -17.20 -0.53 -7.07
C ARG A 259 -16.28 0.69 -7.19
N THR A 260 -15.00 0.49 -7.47
CA THR A 260 -14.05 1.57 -7.73
C THR A 260 -14.39 2.30 -9.04
N LEU A 261 -14.69 1.57 -10.11
CA LEU A 261 -15.14 2.16 -11.38
C LEU A 261 -16.43 2.97 -11.21
N ALA A 262 -17.42 2.42 -10.51
CA ALA A 262 -18.65 3.14 -10.18
C ALA A 262 -18.39 4.40 -9.33
N ARG A 263 -17.42 4.35 -8.40
CA ARG A 263 -17.04 5.51 -7.60
C ARG A 263 -16.38 6.61 -8.44
N ILE A 264 -15.54 6.24 -9.41
CA ILE A 264 -14.91 7.20 -10.34
C ILE A 264 -15.98 7.91 -11.18
N GLU A 265 -16.97 7.18 -11.68
CA GLU A 265 -18.12 7.76 -12.41
C GLU A 265 -18.89 8.76 -11.54
N GLN A 266 -19.19 8.42 -10.28
CA GLN A 266 -19.83 9.34 -9.31
C GLN A 266 -19.01 10.60 -9.03
N LEU A 267 -17.69 10.53 -9.14
CA LEU A 267 -16.78 11.66 -8.95
C LEU A 267 -16.60 12.52 -10.21
N GLY A 268 -17.39 12.28 -11.26
CA GLY A 268 -17.33 13.02 -12.53
C GLY A 268 -16.39 12.43 -13.58
N GLY A 269 -15.88 11.21 -13.34
CA GLY A 269 -15.08 10.48 -14.32
C GLY A 269 -15.91 9.84 -15.42
N PRO A 270 -15.25 9.30 -16.46
CA PRO A 270 -15.92 8.64 -17.56
C PRO A 270 -16.59 7.34 -17.10
N ARG A 271 -17.70 7.00 -17.74
CA ARG A 271 -18.34 5.71 -17.55
C ARG A 271 -17.49 4.62 -18.19
N ALA A 272 -16.99 3.72 -17.37
CA ALA A 272 -16.22 2.55 -17.79
C ALA A 272 -16.71 1.32 -17.01
N ALA A 273 -18.03 1.08 -17.10
CA ALA A 273 -18.63 -0.04 -16.40
C ALA A 273 -18.05 -1.35 -16.93
N ALA A 274 -17.67 -2.24 -16.02
CA ALA A 274 -17.20 -3.57 -16.32
C ALA A 274 -18.00 -4.60 -15.54
N GLY A 275 -18.33 -5.70 -16.18
CA GLY A 275 -18.93 -6.85 -15.52
C GLY A 275 -17.96 -7.52 -14.54
N LEU A 276 -18.50 -8.15 -13.50
CA LEU A 276 -17.68 -8.86 -12.51
C LEU A 276 -16.84 -9.97 -13.16
N THR A 277 -17.43 -10.70 -14.09
CA THR A 277 -16.77 -11.78 -14.86
C THR A 277 -15.64 -11.22 -15.72
N GLU A 278 -15.85 -10.08 -16.37
CA GLU A 278 -14.86 -9.40 -17.20
C GLU A 278 -13.64 -9.01 -16.38
N LEU A 279 -13.84 -8.30 -15.24
CA LEU A 279 -12.75 -7.94 -14.33
C LEU A 279 -12.06 -9.19 -13.78
N ALA A 280 -12.82 -10.19 -13.36
CA ALA A 280 -12.26 -11.43 -12.85
C ALA A 280 -11.46 -12.20 -13.91
N SER A 281 -11.74 -12.09 -15.21
CA SER A 281 -10.96 -12.73 -16.28
C SER A 281 -9.51 -12.21 -16.36
N ARG A 282 -9.27 -10.98 -15.93
CA ARG A 282 -7.96 -10.34 -15.90
C ARG A 282 -7.26 -10.43 -14.54
N LEU A 283 -7.81 -11.23 -13.61
CA LEU A 283 -7.31 -11.37 -12.25
C LEU A 283 -7.00 -12.83 -11.93
N VAL A 284 -5.79 -13.08 -11.46
CA VAL A 284 -5.40 -14.35 -10.84
C VAL A 284 -5.13 -14.10 -9.37
N ILE A 285 -5.68 -14.92 -8.48
CA ILE A 285 -5.32 -14.97 -7.06
C ILE A 285 -4.59 -16.29 -6.82
N ASP A 286 -3.27 -16.21 -6.72
CA ASP A 286 -2.37 -17.34 -6.55
C ASP A 286 -2.10 -17.59 -5.05
N GLY A 287 -2.52 -18.74 -4.55
CA GLY A 287 -2.32 -19.15 -3.16
C GLY A 287 -1.13 -20.07 -2.91
N ARG A 288 -0.34 -20.42 -3.93
CA ARG A 288 0.73 -21.43 -3.84
C ARG A 288 1.86 -21.03 -2.89
N GLU A 289 2.06 -19.71 -2.70
CA GLU A 289 3.12 -19.17 -1.84
C GLU A 289 2.61 -18.80 -0.43
N LEU A 290 1.35 -19.11 -0.09
CA LEU A 290 0.79 -18.80 1.24
C LEU A 290 1.56 -19.53 2.35
N GLY A 291 1.96 -20.78 2.11
CA GLY A 291 2.65 -21.62 3.09
C GLY A 291 1.78 -21.86 4.33
N ALA A 292 2.39 -21.84 5.50
CA ALA A 292 1.73 -22.02 6.78
C ALA A 292 0.85 -20.80 7.21
N GLY A 293 0.66 -19.82 6.32
CA GLY A 293 -0.26 -18.70 6.55
C GLY A 293 0.39 -17.33 6.54
N TYR A 294 -0.38 -16.36 7.07
CA TYR A 294 0.05 -14.97 7.16
C TYR A 294 1.23 -14.79 8.11
N GLY A 295 2.17 -13.92 7.73
CA GLY A 295 3.36 -13.59 8.54
C GLY A 295 4.48 -14.61 8.50
N ARG A 296 4.33 -15.74 7.81
CA ARG A 296 5.34 -16.79 7.71
C ARG A 296 5.97 -16.80 6.32
N CYS A 297 7.30 -16.73 6.26
CA CYS A 297 8.07 -16.97 5.04
C CYS A 297 8.10 -18.45 4.68
N THR A 298 8.34 -18.77 3.42
CA THR A 298 8.52 -20.15 2.94
C THR A 298 9.93 -20.32 2.38
N PRO A 299 10.50 -21.52 2.28
CA PRO A 299 11.81 -21.70 1.65
C PRO A 299 11.90 -21.13 0.24
N ARG A 300 10.80 -21.18 -0.54
CA ARG A 300 10.74 -20.55 -1.87
C ARG A 300 10.73 -19.02 -1.79
N CYS A 301 10.10 -18.46 -0.77
CA CYS A 301 10.13 -17.03 -0.50
C CYS A 301 11.55 -16.57 -0.17
N ASP A 302 12.26 -17.28 0.71
CA ASP A 302 13.64 -16.96 1.08
C ASP A 302 14.59 -17.07 -0.13
N ALA A 303 14.50 -18.13 -0.90
CA ALA A 303 15.28 -18.31 -2.12
C ALA A 303 15.00 -17.19 -3.16
N ALA A 304 13.74 -16.75 -3.26
CA ALA A 304 13.38 -15.66 -4.17
C ALA A 304 13.93 -14.30 -3.72
N MET A 305 13.95 -14.03 -2.42
CA MET A 305 14.55 -12.80 -1.88
C MET A 305 16.06 -12.75 -2.12
N GLN A 306 16.73 -13.89 -2.14
CA GLN A 306 18.16 -13.98 -2.47
C GLN A 306 18.43 -13.85 -3.99
N ALA A 307 17.52 -14.37 -4.82
CA ALA A 307 17.70 -14.39 -6.27
C ALA A 307 17.37 -13.04 -6.95
N ILE A 308 16.40 -12.27 -6.42
CA ILE A 308 15.98 -11.00 -7.00
C ILE A 308 16.68 -9.86 -6.28
N ARG A 309 17.69 -9.29 -6.91
CA ARG A 309 18.42 -8.13 -6.39
C ARG A 309 17.80 -6.84 -6.87
N GLY A 310 17.94 -5.78 -6.07
CA GLY A 310 17.48 -4.43 -6.37
C GLY A 310 16.39 -3.94 -5.41
N PRO A 311 15.13 -4.39 -5.50
CA PRO A 311 14.11 -3.96 -4.57
C PRO A 311 14.29 -4.58 -3.19
N ARG A 312 14.05 -3.80 -2.11
CA ARG A 312 13.93 -4.39 -0.77
C ARG A 312 12.68 -5.28 -0.72
N LEU A 313 12.84 -6.49 -0.22
CA LEU A 313 11.78 -7.48 -0.09
C LEU A 313 11.54 -7.81 1.39
N ASP A 314 10.39 -8.42 1.69
CA ASP A 314 10.03 -8.92 3.03
C ASP A 314 9.38 -10.30 2.91
N GLY A 315 9.56 -11.16 3.88
CA GLY A 315 9.03 -12.53 3.87
C GLY A 315 7.52 -12.63 4.12
N VAL A 316 6.84 -11.52 4.44
CA VAL A 316 5.39 -11.51 4.69
C VAL A 316 4.61 -11.28 3.40
N TYR A 317 5.08 -10.37 2.53
CA TYR A 317 4.40 -9.91 1.31
C TYR A 317 5.25 -10.08 0.06
N SER A 318 6.23 -9.19 -0.12
CA SER A 318 6.95 -9.05 -1.40
C SER A 318 7.81 -10.27 -1.74
N GLY A 319 8.40 -10.95 -0.79
CA GLY A 319 9.15 -12.19 -1.02
C GLY A 319 8.27 -13.34 -1.52
N LYS A 320 7.02 -13.45 -1.03
CA LYS A 320 6.06 -14.44 -1.58
C LYS A 320 5.68 -14.09 -3.02
N ALA A 321 5.50 -12.81 -3.32
CA ALA A 321 5.25 -12.37 -4.70
C ALA A 321 6.47 -12.61 -5.60
N ALA A 322 7.67 -12.41 -5.07
CA ALA A 322 8.93 -12.72 -5.74
C ALA A 322 9.06 -14.24 -6.06
N ALA A 323 8.66 -15.12 -5.14
CA ALA A 323 8.65 -16.56 -5.38
C ALA A 323 7.71 -16.96 -6.54
N ALA A 324 6.52 -16.36 -6.58
CA ALA A 324 5.61 -16.57 -7.70
C ALA A 324 6.16 -15.99 -9.01
N LEU A 325 6.81 -14.84 -8.96
CA LEU A 325 7.48 -14.22 -10.11
C LEU A 325 8.56 -15.15 -10.68
N LEU A 326 9.45 -15.68 -9.84
CA LEU A 326 10.49 -16.65 -10.26
C LEU A 326 9.88 -17.89 -10.92
N ARG A 327 8.83 -18.44 -10.34
CA ARG A 327 8.14 -19.61 -10.89
C ARG A 327 7.54 -19.30 -12.27
N LEU A 328 6.90 -18.15 -12.44
CA LEU A 328 6.35 -17.73 -13.73
C LEU A 328 7.45 -17.48 -14.77
N HIS A 329 8.54 -16.84 -14.34
CA HIS A 329 9.68 -16.52 -15.18
C HIS A 329 10.35 -17.81 -15.70
N ARG A 330 10.59 -18.80 -14.84
CA ARG A 330 11.16 -20.10 -15.19
C ARG A 330 10.23 -20.93 -16.09
N ALA A 331 8.92 -20.73 -15.98
CA ALA A 331 7.92 -21.30 -16.88
C ALA A 331 7.82 -20.59 -18.24
N GLY A 332 8.69 -19.61 -18.53
CA GLY A 332 8.69 -18.89 -19.80
C GLY A 332 7.59 -17.82 -19.95
N ALA A 333 6.87 -17.50 -18.87
CA ALA A 333 5.89 -16.42 -18.92
C ALA A 333 6.60 -15.06 -19.04
N GLY A 334 6.04 -14.13 -19.84
CA GLY A 334 6.61 -12.78 -19.94
C GLY A 334 6.10 -12.04 -21.16
N PRO A 335 6.35 -10.73 -21.23
CA PRO A 335 7.04 -9.88 -20.25
C PRO A 335 6.36 -9.83 -18.89
N LEU A 336 7.16 -9.97 -17.81
CA LEU A 336 6.67 -9.89 -16.44
C LEU A 336 7.02 -8.54 -15.82
N MET A 337 6.10 -7.99 -15.03
CA MET A 337 6.34 -6.84 -14.18
C MET A 337 6.13 -7.19 -12.72
N PHE A 338 7.15 -6.99 -11.91
CA PHE A 338 7.10 -7.16 -10.47
C PHE A 338 6.75 -5.83 -9.80
N TRP A 339 5.67 -5.81 -9.03
CA TRP A 339 5.25 -4.65 -8.25
C TRP A 339 5.87 -4.71 -6.86
N ALA A 340 7.08 -4.16 -6.70
CA ALA A 340 7.84 -4.21 -5.46
C ALA A 340 7.28 -3.21 -4.44
N SER A 341 6.60 -3.71 -3.41
CA SER A 341 5.76 -2.90 -2.52
C SER A 341 6.33 -2.64 -1.12
N LYS A 342 7.46 -3.26 -0.73
CA LYS A 342 8.11 -3.04 0.57
C LYS A 342 8.83 -1.69 0.56
N SER A 343 8.70 -0.92 1.63
CA SER A 343 9.46 0.31 1.85
C SER A 343 10.97 0.02 1.90
N THR A 344 11.76 0.92 1.30
CA THR A 344 13.23 0.92 1.38
C THR A 344 13.75 1.63 2.64
N ALA A 345 12.88 2.34 3.37
CA ALA A 345 13.25 3.07 4.56
C ALA A 345 13.75 2.15 5.68
N ILE A 346 14.77 2.64 6.41
CA ILE A 346 15.23 2.05 7.67
C ILE A 346 14.35 2.62 8.78
N LEU A 347 13.80 1.73 9.60
CA LEU A 347 12.87 2.11 10.65
C LEU A 347 13.57 2.22 12.03
N PRO A 348 13.13 3.15 12.88
CA PRO A 348 13.68 3.28 14.22
C PRO A 348 13.24 2.10 15.10
N ARG A 349 14.11 1.66 16.00
CA ARG A 349 13.74 0.76 17.09
C ARG A 349 13.13 1.57 18.24
N ALA A 350 12.18 0.98 18.94
CA ALA A 350 11.61 1.57 20.14
C ALA A 350 12.62 1.55 21.28
N SER A 351 12.67 2.62 22.07
CA SER A 351 13.41 2.65 23.35
C SER A 351 12.70 1.78 24.39
N ASP A 352 13.43 1.42 25.45
CA ASP A 352 12.83 0.69 26.59
C ASP A 352 11.70 1.47 27.26
N GLU A 353 11.79 2.80 27.28
CA GLU A 353 10.74 3.66 27.79
C GLU A 353 9.48 3.57 26.92
N ALA A 354 9.62 3.69 25.59
CA ALA A 354 8.51 3.54 24.66
C ALA A 354 7.86 2.16 24.74
N LEU A 355 8.68 1.09 24.90
CA LEU A 355 8.17 -0.27 25.09
C LEU A 355 7.40 -0.42 26.42
N ARG A 356 7.85 0.25 27.50
CA ARG A 356 7.11 0.23 28.79
C ARG A 356 5.78 0.97 28.69
N ALA A 357 5.70 2.04 27.90
CA ALA A 357 4.48 2.82 27.70
C ALA A 357 3.46 2.13 26.74
N ALA A 358 3.93 1.19 25.93
CA ALA A 358 3.06 0.46 24.99
C ALA A 358 2.17 -0.60 25.72
N PRO A 359 1.08 -1.07 25.09
CA PRO A 359 0.26 -2.14 25.66
C PRO A 359 1.09 -3.38 26.00
N PRO A 360 1.00 -3.94 27.24
CA PRO A 360 1.90 -5.00 27.73
C PRO A 360 2.02 -6.23 26.81
N ALA A 361 0.96 -6.58 26.11
CA ALA A 361 0.98 -7.71 25.18
C ALA A 361 1.79 -7.43 23.91
N ILE A 362 1.85 -6.18 23.44
CA ILE A 362 2.71 -5.77 22.31
C ILE A 362 4.15 -5.77 22.77
N THR A 363 4.44 -5.19 23.94
CA THR A 363 5.80 -5.18 24.52
C THR A 363 6.34 -6.60 24.70
N ARG A 364 5.53 -7.50 25.26
CA ARG A 364 5.92 -8.92 25.41
C ARG A 364 6.22 -9.55 24.05
N TRP A 365 5.33 -9.39 23.07
CA TRP A 365 5.52 -9.96 21.75
C TRP A 365 6.80 -9.47 21.06
N VAL A 366 7.14 -8.18 21.20
CA VAL A 366 8.39 -7.61 20.67
C VAL A 366 9.61 -8.21 21.38
N ARG A 367 9.62 -8.25 22.72
CA ARG A 367 10.74 -8.79 23.50
C ARG A 367 10.99 -10.29 23.27
N ASP A 368 9.91 -11.07 23.22
CA ASP A 368 9.99 -12.51 22.92
C ASP A 368 10.59 -12.74 21.52
N ALA A 369 10.23 -11.91 20.56
CA ALA A 369 10.75 -11.98 19.21
C ALA A 369 12.22 -11.51 19.11
N ASP A 370 12.61 -10.48 19.82
CA ASP A 370 14.01 -9.99 19.88
C ASP A 370 14.92 -11.05 20.51
N MET A 371 14.47 -11.76 21.56
CA MET A 371 15.23 -12.85 22.20
C MET A 371 15.36 -14.09 21.33
N ALA A 372 14.38 -14.33 20.44
CA ALA A 372 14.39 -15.48 19.53
C ALA A 372 15.19 -15.22 18.23
N ALA A 373 15.59 -13.97 17.96
CA ALA A 373 16.40 -13.63 16.81
C ALA A 373 17.83 -14.21 17.00
N PRO A 374 18.37 -14.94 16.01
CA PRO A 374 19.77 -15.36 16.07
C PRO A 374 20.67 -14.11 16.09
N SER A 375 21.63 -14.12 17.03
CA SER A 375 22.69 -13.10 17.19
C SER A 375 23.61 -13.01 15.96
#